data_7fa0b202635a25effeeddcbfd9e5904c
#
_entry.id   7fa0b202635a25effeeddcbfd9e5904c
#
_cell.length_a   1.000
_cell.length_b   1.000
_cell.length_c   1.000
_cell.angle_alpha   90.00
_cell.angle_beta   90.00
_cell.angle_gamma   90.00
#
_symmetry.space_group_name_H-M   'P 1'
#
loop_
_entity.id
_entity.type
_entity.pdbx_description
1 polymer ?
#
loop_
_entity_poly.entity_id
_entity_poly.type
_entity_poly.pdbx_seq_one_letter_code
_entity_poly.pdbx_strand_id
1 'polypeptide(L)'
;MNSLENAENTTHKKKLSDFLHEKYYELGLSTVPINDKKQPIVKWKLSQSELVKYDYSTAYGIAMVCGKVSGNIEVIDFDTKYDVTGTLMKRYRALVDSHSPELLKKLVWQRSQSGGYHAIYRCEKIEGNLKLARRSALESEIGDKVKVLIETRGEGGYVAIHPTPNYSLISGTFDHVPYIDPSERNILHLCARNFNEWVEPINNFSQSRIPTEGKSPFDDYDERGDVIGLLQKHGWQVVKEHGSKIDVKRPGATTAISSGNFDRSKNWFSVFSTSTVFQPEKAYKPSAVFAMLECGGNWSEAAKKLLDEGYGEKRKLERNLEQKERPTREKKVFQSVELGDTTLEYVATPSEMDSDLIKWRTNTFDKG
;
A
#
# COMPACT_ATOMS: atom_id res chain seq x y z
N MET A 1 -39.24 -18.24 -26.67
CA MET A 1 -38.73 -16.92 -27.08
C MET A 1 -37.41 -16.54 -26.41
N ASN A 2 -37.17 -16.84 -25.11
CA ASN A 2 -35.94 -16.40 -24.42
C ASN A 2 -34.59 -17.05 -24.86
N SER A 3 -34.57 -18.22 -25.49
CA SER A 3 -33.32 -18.90 -25.85
C SER A 3 -32.67 -18.40 -27.15
N LEU A 4 -33.48 -17.96 -28.10
CA LEU A 4 -32.99 -17.43 -29.38
C LEU A 4 -32.47 -15.99 -29.21
N GLU A 5 -33.17 -15.13 -28.48
CA GLU A 5 -32.69 -13.78 -28.15
C GLU A 5 -31.36 -13.79 -27.35
N ASN A 6 -31.19 -14.76 -26.44
CA ASN A 6 -29.94 -14.92 -25.71
C ASN A 6 -28.78 -15.41 -26.61
N ALA A 7 -29.05 -16.27 -27.58
CA ALA A 7 -28.06 -16.78 -28.53
C ALA A 7 -27.63 -15.68 -29.52
N GLU A 8 -28.56 -14.91 -30.05
CA GLU A 8 -28.25 -13.79 -30.96
C GLU A 8 -27.49 -12.65 -30.25
N ASN A 9 -27.87 -12.32 -29.02
CA ASN A 9 -27.16 -11.35 -28.19
C ASN A 9 -25.75 -11.80 -27.83
N THR A 10 -25.54 -13.10 -27.60
CA THR A 10 -24.21 -13.70 -27.35
C THR A 10 -23.34 -13.68 -28.58
N THR A 11 -23.89 -13.99 -29.74
CA THR A 11 -23.17 -13.97 -31.03
C THR A 11 -22.78 -12.56 -31.46
N HIS A 12 -23.65 -11.58 -31.25
CA HIS A 12 -23.36 -10.17 -31.53
C HIS A 12 -22.26 -9.62 -30.61
N LYS A 13 -22.27 -9.96 -29.32
CA LYS A 13 -21.23 -9.56 -28.36
C LYS A 13 -19.87 -10.19 -28.66
N LYS A 14 -19.82 -11.43 -29.13
CA LYS A 14 -18.57 -12.09 -29.56
C LYS A 14 -17.94 -11.37 -30.74
N LYS A 15 -18.69 -11.09 -31.80
CA LYS A 15 -18.20 -10.33 -32.96
C LYS A 15 -17.69 -8.93 -32.58
N LEU A 16 -18.30 -8.29 -31.60
CA LEU A 16 -17.88 -6.99 -31.10
C LEU A 16 -16.55 -7.07 -30.35
N SER A 17 -16.33 -8.12 -29.53
CA SER A 17 -15.07 -8.32 -28.80
C SER A 17 -13.89 -8.59 -29.73
N ASP A 18 -14.08 -9.39 -30.78
CA ASP A 18 -13.08 -9.65 -31.80
C ASP A 18 -12.72 -8.38 -32.58
N PHE A 19 -13.70 -7.66 -33.03
CA PHE A 19 -13.50 -6.38 -33.74
C PHE A 19 -12.78 -5.34 -32.87
N LEU A 20 -13.14 -5.20 -31.60
CA LEU A 20 -12.49 -4.24 -30.71
C LEU A 20 -11.07 -4.67 -30.34
N HIS A 21 -10.80 -5.97 -30.22
CA HIS A 21 -9.43 -6.44 -30.02
C HIS A 21 -8.50 -6.03 -31.16
N GLU A 22 -8.90 -6.25 -32.42
CA GLU A 22 -8.10 -5.83 -33.57
C GLU A 22 -7.89 -4.33 -33.58
N LYS A 23 -8.97 -3.55 -33.38
CA LYS A 23 -8.90 -2.10 -33.25
C LYS A 23 -7.94 -1.64 -32.15
N TYR A 24 -8.02 -2.23 -30.95
CA TYR A 24 -7.17 -1.85 -29.84
C TYR A 24 -5.70 -2.26 -30.09
N TYR A 25 -5.48 -3.40 -30.75
CA TYR A 25 -4.13 -3.81 -31.16
C TYR A 25 -3.51 -2.77 -32.11
N GLU A 26 -4.26 -2.28 -33.10
CA GLU A 26 -3.81 -1.23 -34.04
C GLU A 26 -3.53 0.10 -33.32
N LEU A 27 -4.24 0.40 -32.24
CA LEU A 27 -4.03 1.56 -31.37
C LEU A 27 -2.87 1.38 -30.38
N GLY A 28 -2.17 0.24 -30.41
CA GLY A 28 -1.08 -0.06 -29.48
C GLY A 28 -1.54 -0.36 -28.06
N LEU A 29 -2.76 -0.88 -27.92
CA LEU A 29 -3.31 -1.32 -26.63
C LEU A 29 -3.25 -2.84 -26.53
N SER A 30 -2.56 -3.34 -25.50
CA SER A 30 -2.51 -4.78 -25.21
C SER A 30 -3.81 -5.23 -24.56
N THR A 31 -4.48 -6.21 -25.16
CA THR A 31 -5.71 -6.78 -24.61
C THR A 31 -5.64 -8.30 -24.53
N VAL A 32 -6.40 -8.88 -23.58
CA VAL A 32 -6.47 -10.33 -23.36
C VAL A 32 -7.90 -10.79 -23.21
N PRO A 33 -8.26 -11.98 -23.73
CA PRO A 33 -9.58 -12.58 -23.52
C PRO A 33 -9.72 -13.08 -22.07
N ILE A 34 -10.90 -12.84 -21.48
CA ILE A 34 -11.20 -13.21 -20.10
C ILE A 34 -12.47 -14.05 -19.99
N ASN A 35 -12.55 -14.85 -18.91
CA ASN A 35 -13.75 -15.57 -18.52
C ASN A 35 -14.73 -14.70 -17.70
N ASP A 36 -15.84 -15.26 -17.26
CA ASP A 36 -16.87 -14.62 -16.42
C ASP A 36 -16.35 -14.18 -15.03
N LYS A 37 -15.28 -14.82 -14.54
CA LYS A 37 -14.58 -14.45 -13.32
C LYS A 37 -13.50 -13.38 -13.53
N LYS A 38 -13.45 -12.79 -14.73
CA LYS A 38 -12.49 -11.76 -15.15
C LYS A 38 -11.04 -12.24 -15.17
N GLN A 39 -10.82 -13.56 -15.29
CA GLN A 39 -9.49 -14.16 -15.37
C GLN A 39 -9.12 -14.39 -16.84
N PRO A 40 -7.88 -14.08 -17.26
CA PRO A 40 -7.41 -14.42 -18.60
C PRO A 40 -7.53 -15.91 -18.89
N ILE A 41 -8.07 -16.26 -20.06
CA ILE A 41 -8.21 -17.65 -20.52
C ILE A 41 -7.02 -18.12 -21.37
N VAL A 42 -6.01 -17.26 -21.53
CA VAL A 42 -4.78 -17.50 -22.26
C VAL A 42 -3.55 -17.29 -21.39
N LYS A 43 -2.38 -17.78 -21.82
CA LYS A 43 -1.09 -17.44 -21.20
C LYS A 43 -0.72 -16.00 -21.59
N TRP A 44 -1.05 -15.06 -20.75
CA TRP A 44 -0.96 -13.62 -21.03
C TRP A 44 0.32 -12.94 -20.53
N LYS A 45 1.28 -13.68 -19.95
CA LYS A 45 2.52 -13.08 -19.44
C LYS A 45 3.27 -12.26 -20.48
N LEU A 46 3.27 -12.72 -21.74
CA LEU A 46 3.90 -12.02 -22.86
C LEU A 46 3.19 -10.70 -23.16
N SER A 47 1.88 -10.64 -22.98
CA SER A 47 1.08 -9.42 -23.18
C SER A 47 1.39 -8.29 -22.20
N GLN A 48 2.21 -8.53 -21.18
CA GLN A 48 2.72 -7.48 -20.28
C GLN A 48 3.90 -6.70 -20.90
N SER A 49 4.53 -7.22 -21.94
CA SER A 49 5.69 -6.60 -22.60
C SER A 49 5.52 -6.41 -24.09
N GLU A 50 4.62 -7.15 -24.72
CA GLU A 50 4.42 -7.17 -26.17
C GLU A 50 2.92 -7.14 -26.53
N LEU A 51 2.60 -6.57 -27.67
CA LEU A 51 1.27 -6.66 -28.25
C LEU A 51 1.08 -8.05 -28.87
N VAL A 52 0.14 -8.81 -28.35
CA VAL A 52 -0.17 -10.18 -28.78
C VAL A 52 -1.61 -10.23 -29.31
N LYS A 53 -1.81 -10.83 -30.49
CA LYS A 53 -3.17 -11.12 -31.00
C LYS A 53 -3.66 -12.45 -30.44
N TYR A 54 -4.90 -12.44 -29.97
CA TYR A 54 -5.60 -13.62 -29.43
C TYR A 54 -6.92 -13.85 -30.13
N ASP A 55 -7.38 -15.10 -30.07
CA ASP A 55 -8.74 -15.48 -30.44
C ASP A 55 -9.71 -15.19 -29.28
N TYR A 56 -10.74 -14.41 -29.54
CA TYR A 56 -11.78 -14.04 -28.59
C TYR A 56 -13.08 -14.87 -28.78
N SER A 57 -13.07 -15.87 -29.65
CA SER A 57 -14.27 -16.66 -30.00
C SER A 57 -14.95 -17.32 -28.80
N THR A 58 -14.17 -17.69 -27.76
CA THR A 58 -14.64 -18.31 -26.52
C THR A 58 -14.64 -17.37 -25.32
N ALA A 59 -14.22 -16.12 -25.52
CA ALA A 59 -14.10 -15.16 -24.43
C ALA A 59 -15.47 -14.69 -23.91
N TYR A 60 -15.59 -14.56 -22.61
CA TYR A 60 -16.69 -13.86 -21.96
C TYR A 60 -16.58 -12.34 -22.12
N GLY A 61 -15.36 -11.84 -22.14
CA GLY A 61 -15.08 -10.42 -22.25
C GLY A 61 -13.64 -10.13 -22.62
N ILE A 62 -13.31 -8.85 -22.60
CA ILE A 62 -11.99 -8.31 -22.93
C ILE A 62 -11.40 -7.56 -21.73
N ALA A 63 -10.12 -7.77 -21.44
CA ALA A 63 -9.38 -6.97 -20.48
C ALA A 63 -8.22 -6.25 -21.17
N MET A 64 -7.97 -5.03 -20.73
CA MET A 64 -6.83 -4.22 -21.15
C MET A 64 -5.68 -4.42 -20.19
N VAL A 65 -4.50 -4.73 -20.70
CA VAL A 65 -3.26 -4.80 -19.92
C VAL A 65 -2.71 -3.38 -19.75
N CYS A 66 -2.51 -2.99 -18.52
CA CYS A 66 -1.99 -1.67 -18.15
C CYS A 66 -0.46 -1.63 -18.27
N GLY A 67 0.11 -0.45 -18.15
CA GLY A 67 1.56 -0.29 -18.17
C GLY A 67 2.12 0.17 -19.52
N LYS A 68 3.41 0.03 -19.64
CA LYS A 68 4.18 0.46 -20.81
C LYS A 68 3.70 -0.18 -22.10
N VAL A 69 3.30 -1.43 -22.05
CA VAL A 69 2.82 -2.20 -23.20
C VAL A 69 1.63 -1.56 -23.88
N SER A 70 0.80 -0.84 -23.14
CA SER A 70 -0.37 -0.08 -23.64
C SER A 70 -0.12 1.43 -23.69
N GLY A 71 1.15 1.87 -23.75
CA GLY A 71 1.53 3.27 -23.81
C GLY A 71 1.35 3.99 -22.47
N ASN A 72 1.80 3.39 -21.38
CA ASN A 72 1.74 3.89 -20.02
C ASN A 72 0.31 4.14 -19.51
N ILE A 73 -0.62 3.25 -19.85
CA ILE A 73 -1.96 3.31 -19.27
C ILE A 73 -1.91 2.90 -17.79
N GLU A 74 -2.53 3.73 -16.98
CA GLU A 74 -2.87 3.45 -15.59
C GLU A 74 -4.37 3.62 -15.37
N VAL A 75 -4.93 2.81 -14.50
CA VAL A 75 -6.35 2.86 -14.13
C VAL A 75 -6.47 3.02 -12.63
N ILE A 76 -7.30 3.95 -12.18
CA ILE A 76 -7.76 3.98 -10.78
C ILE A 76 -9.07 3.22 -10.73
N ASP A 77 -9.09 2.14 -9.96
CA ASP A 77 -10.22 1.26 -9.74
C ASP A 77 -10.88 1.58 -8.39
N PHE A 78 -12.18 1.94 -8.43
CA PHE A 78 -13.01 2.29 -7.28
C PHE A 78 -13.98 1.15 -6.99
N ASP A 79 -13.72 0.39 -5.95
CA ASP A 79 -14.55 -0.72 -5.49
C ASP A 79 -15.67 -0.22 -4.56
N THR A 80 -16.67 0.45 -5.14
CA THR A 80 -17.78 1.08 -4.38
C THR A 80 -18.65 0.09 -3.60
N LYS A 81 -18.57 -1.22 -3.92
CA LYS A 81 -19.27 -2.26 -3.13
C LYS A 81 -18.78 -2.33 -1.67
N TYR A 82 -17.58 -1.82 -1.40
CA TYR A 82 -17.01 -1.75 -0.06
C TYR A 82 -17.17 -0.37 0.60
N ASP A 83 -17.79 0.60 -0.09
CA ASP A 83 -18.11 1.91 0.47
C ASP A 83 -19.34 1.84 1.36
N VAL A 84 -19.12 1.78 2.67
CA VAL A 84 -20.21 1.71 3.67
C VAL A 84 -21.09 2.96 3.65
N THR A 85 -20.53 4.10 3.26
CA THR A 85 -21.23 5.39 3.27
C THR A 85 -22.04 5.68 1.99
N GLY A 86 -21.74 4.97 0.90
CA GLY A 86 -22.27 5.27 -0.42
C GLY A 86 -21.85 6.62 -1.01
N THR A 87 -20.88 7.29 -0.37
CA THR A 87 -20.48 8.67 -0.72
C THR A 87 -19.06 8.80 -1.29
N LEU A 88 -18.32 7.71 -1.37
CA LEU A 88 -16.91 7.68 -1.79
C LEU A 88 -16.68 8.47 -3.09
N MET A 89 -17.41 8.14 -4.15
CA MET A 89 -17.24 8.78 -5.46
C MET A 89 -17.59 10.27 -5.44
N LYS A 90 -18.68 10.63 -4.74
CA LYS A 90 -19.09 12.05 -4.60
C LYS A 90 -17.99 12.84 -3.87
N ARG A 91 -17.48 12.33 -2.77
CA ARG A 91 -16.45 12.98 -1.97
C ARG A 91 -15.12 13.02 -2.72
N TYR A 92 -14.73 11.94 -3.39
CA TYR A 92 -13.52 11.90 -4.20
C TYR A 92 -13.53 12.94 -5.31
N ARG A 93 -14.62 13.01 -6.09
CA ARG A 93 -14.79 14.02 -7.16
C ARG A 93 -14.69 15.43 -6.61
N ALA A 94 -15.43 15.74 -5.55
CA ALA A 94 -15.38 17.07 -4.93
C ALA A 94 -13.98 17.43 -4.43
N LEU A 95 -13.23 16.45 -3.91
CA LEU A 95 -11.86 16.67 -3.43
C LEU A 95 -10.91 16.95 -4.62
N VAL A 96 -10.97 16.16 -5.69
CA VAL A 96 -10.14 16.40 -6.89
C VAL A 96 -10.48 17.74 -7.52
N ASP A 97 -11.76 18.05 -7.69
CA ASP A 97 -12.21 19.32 -8.31
C ASP A 97 -11.74 20.54 -7.50
N SER A 98 -11.64 20.42 -6.16
CA SER A 98 -11.12 21.50 -5.32
C SER A 98 -9.63 21.77 -5.51
N HIS A 99 -8.87 20.80 -6.02
CA HIS A 99 -7.43 20.91 -6.25
C HIS A 99 -7.04 21.12 -7.71
N SER A 100 -7.79 20.51 -8.62
CA SER A 100 -7.59 20.62 -10.05
C SER A 100 -8.94 20.54 -10.78
N PRO A 101 -9.62 21.68 -10.91
CA PRO A 101 -10.83 21.74 -11.71
C PRO A 101 -10.58 21.18 -13.11
N GLU A 102 -11.58 20.51 -13.70
CA GLU A 102 -11.54 19.91 -15.03
C GLU A 102 -10.68 18.65 -15.17
N LEU A 103 -9.82 18.29 -14.20
CA LEU A 103 -8.96 17.11 -14.33
C LEU A 103 -9.78 15.83 -14.56
N LEU A 104 -10.84 15.64 -13.80
CA LEU A 104 -11.69 14.45 -13.92
C LEU A 104 -12.44 14.37 -15.27
N LYS A 105 -12.68 15.51 -15.92
CA LYS A 105 -13.32 15.56 -17.25
C LYS A 105 -12.39 15.12 -18.38
N LYS A 106 -11.07 15.20 -18.16
CA LYS A 106 -10.08 14.71 -19.12
C LYS A 106 -10.10 13.18 -19.23
N LEU A 107 -10.43 12.47 -18.13
CA LEU A 107 -10.24 11.03 -18.01
C LEU A 107 -11.31 10.22 -18.77
N VAL A 108 -10.92 9.02 -19.20
CA VAL A 108 -11.89 8.03 -19.66
C VAL A 108 -12.50 7.35 -18.43
N TRP A 109 -13.82 7.34 -18.36
CA TRP A 109 -14.55 6.72 -17.27
C TRP A 109 -15.40 5.56 -17.76
N GLN A 110 -15.33 4.45 -17.05
CA GLN A 110 -16.27 3.34 -17.22
C GLN A 110 -16.86 2.89 -15.89
N ARG A 111 -18.05 2.31 -15.95
CA ARG A 111 -18.68 1.61 -14.84
C ARG A 111 -18.31 0.14 -14.89
N SER A 112 -17.91 -0.44 -13.76
CA SER A 112 -17.60 -1.86 -13.65
C SER A 112 -18.84 -2.70 -13.32
N GLN A 113 -18.75 -4.00 -13.55
CA GLN A 113 -19.83 -4.96 -13.30
C GLN A 113 -20.39 -4.91 -11.86
N SER A 114 -19.53 -4.66 -10.87
CA SER A 114 -19.92 -4.56 -9.45
C SER A 114 -20.48 -3.20 -9.06
N GLY A 115 -20.70 -2.30 -10.03
CA GLY A 115 -21.17 -0.93 -9.78
C GLY A 115 -20.08 0.06 -9.43
N GLY A 116 -18.81 -0.37 -9.38
CA GLY A 116 -17.64 0.48 -9.20
C GLY A 116 -17.30 1.31 -10.44
N TYR A 117 -16.19 2.01 -10.39
CA TYR A 117 -15.75 2.92 -11.46
C TYR A 117 -14.28 2.72 -11.77
N HIS A 118 -13.92 2.86 -13.05
CA HIS A 118 -12.54 2.97 -13.49
C HIS A 118 -12.30 4.36 -14.07
N ALA A 119 -11.25 5.04 -13.62
CA ALA A 119 -10.71 6.26 -14.23
C ALA A 119 -9.43 5.88 -14.98
N ILE A 120 -9.40 6.09 -16.28
CA ILE A 120 -8.37 5.57 -17.17
C ILE A 120 -7.65 6.74 -17.84
N TYR A 121 -6.32 6.70 -17.80
CA TYR A 121 -5.44 7.73 -18.36
C TYR A 121 -4.05 7.16 -18.71
N ARG A 122 -3.24 7.98 -19.37
CA ARG A 122 -1.81 7.74 -19.59
C ARG A 122 -1.00 8.73 -18.77
N CYS A 123 0.16 8.29 -18.27
CA CYS A 123 1.11 9.18 -17.61
C CYS A 123 2.54 8.71 -17.89
N GLU A 124 3.47 9.65 -18.02
CA GLU A 124 4.88 9.35 -18.28
C GLU A 124 5.47 8.40 -17.22
N LYS A 125 5.12 8.63 -15.95
CA LYS A 125 5.58 7.82 -14.82
C LYS A 125 4.39 7.11 -14.20
N ILE A 126 4.41 5.78 -14.29
CA ILE A 126 3.44 4.90 -13.62
C ILE A 126 4.18 3.87 -12.79
N GLU A 127 3.49 3.33 -11.82
CA GLU A 127 3.99 2.26 -10.94
C GLU A 127 3.19 0.98 -11.20
N GLY A 128 3.43 -0.04 -10.40
CA GLY A 128 2.60 -1.25 -10.37
C GLY A 128 1.23 -1.00 -9.72
N ASN A 129 0.60 -2.06 -9.26
CA ASN A 129 -0.70 -1.97 -8.61
C ASN A 129 -0.53 -1.44 -7.17
N LEU A 130 -1.10 -0.26 -6.88
CA LEU A 130 -1.04 0.39 -5.58
C LEU A 130 -2.41 0.34 -4.90
N LYS A 131 -2.44 -0.01 -3.62
CA LYS A 131 -3.67 0.08 -2.80
C LYS A 131 -3.75 1.47 -2.19
N LEU A 132 -4.48 2.39 -2.81
CA LEU A 132 -4.55 3.79 -2.41
C LEU A 132 -5.44 4.02 -1.19
N ALA A 133 -6.57 3.31 -1.09
CA ALA A 133 -7.47 3.41 0.06
C ALA A 133 -7.98 2.02 0.47
N ARG A 134 -7.93 1.76 1.75
CA ARG A 134 -8.37 0.51 2.39
C ARG A 134 -9.14 0.83 3.67
N ARG A 135 -9.99 -0.11 4.09
CA ARG A 135 -10.60 -0.11 5.43
C ARG A 135 -10.56 -1.50 6.04
N SER A 136 -10.74 -1.58 7.33
CA SER A 136 -11.00 -2.87 8.00
C SER A 136 -12.34 -3.44 7.53
N ALA A 137 -12.44 -4.76 7.42
CA ALA A 137 -13.72 -5.41 7.18
C ALA A 137 -14.65 -5.18 8.37
N LEU A 138 -15.95 -5.07 8.10
CA LEU A 138 -16.97 -5.08 9.15
C LEU A 138 -17.14 -6.52 9.67
N GLU A 139 -17.66 -6.68 10.88
CA GLU A 139 -17.93 -8.00 11.47
C GLU A 139 -18.87 -8.86 10.61
N SER A 140 -19.77 -8.23 9.85
CA SER A 140 -20.70 -8.89 8.93
C SER A 140 -20.08 -9.30 7.60
N GLU A 141 -18.87 -8.85 7.27
CA GLU A 141 -18.21 -9.13 6.00
C GLU A 141 -17.33 -10.37 6.06
N ILE A 142 -17.62 -11.33 5.19
CA ILE A 142 -16.84 -12.58 5.07
C ILE A 142 -15.62 -12.35 4.18
N GLY A 143 -14.54 -13.10 4.43
CA GLY A 143 -13.31 -13.12 3.64
C GLY A 143 -12.22 -12.22 4.21
N ASP A 144 -11.56 -11.42 3.36
CA ASP A 144 -10.40 -10.63 3.74
C ASP A 144 -10.71 -9.62 4.84
N LYS A 145 -9.85 -9.57 5.86
CA LYS A 145 -9.94 -8.61 6.98
C LYS A 145 -9.78 -7.15 6.57
N VAL A 146 -9.26 -6.90 5.39
CA VAL A 146 -9.02 -5.57 4.83
C VAL A 146 -9.69 -5.48 3.47
N LYS A 147 -10.57 -4.50 3.30
CA LYS A 147 -11.26 -4.22 2.04
C LYS A 147 -10.56 -3.08 1.31
N VAL A 148 -10.27 -3.28 0.03
CA VAL A 148 -9.68 -2.26 -0.83
C VAL A 148 -10.82 -1.42 -1.42
N LEU A 149 -10.78 -0.11 -1.17
CA LEU A 149 -11.76 0.84 -1.68
C LEU A 149 -11.32 1.46 -3.00
N ILE A 150 -10.02 1.79 -3.09
CA ILE A 150 -9.42 2.43 -4.26
C ILE A 150 -8.02 1.82 -4.47
N GLU A 151 -7.77 1.35 -5.69
CA GLU A 151 -6.44 0.87 -6.07
C GLU A 151 -6.07 1.33 -7.47
N THR A 152 -4.77 1.24 -7.83
CA THR A 152 -4.35 1.40 -9.22
C THR A 152 -4.12 0.06 -9.89
N ARG A 153 -4.33 0.03 -11.19
CA ARG A 153 -3.82 -0.99 -12.09
C ARG A 153 -2.83 -0.30 -13.03
N GLY A 154 -1.56 -0.52 -12.76
CA GLY A 154 -0.45 0.05 -13.52
C GLY A 154 0.38 -1.04 -14.19
N GLU A 155 1.72 -0.92 -14.12
CA GLU A 155 2.62 -1.88 -14.76
C GLU A 155 2.36 -3.31 -14.28
N GLY A 156 2.15 -4.23 -15.22
CA GLY A 156 1.84 -5.64 -14.95
C GLY A 156 0.41 -5.92 -14.48
N GLY A 157 -0.45 -4.90 -14.39
CA GLY A 157 -1.87 -5.04 -14.08
C GLY A 157 -2.74 -5.20 -15.32
N TYR A 158 -4.00 -5.60 -15.12
CA TYR A 158 -5.03 -5.56 -16.15
C TYR A 158 -6.38 -5.22 -15.55
N VAL A 159 -7.28 -4.72 -16.37
CA VAL A 159 -8.68 -4.43 -16.01
C VAL A 159 -9.63 -4.94 -17.09
N ALA A 160 -10.76 -5.49 -16.69
CA ALA A 160 -11.85 -5.74 -17.62
C ALA A 160 -12.42 -4.41 -18.14
N ILE A 161 -12.66 -4.33 -19.45
CA ILE A 161 -13.14 -3.14 -20.11
C ILE A 161 -14.41 -3.41 -20.93
N HIS A 162 -15.16 -2.35 -21.27
CA HIS A 162 -16.24 -2.43 -22.25
C HIS A 162 -15.69 -3.00 -23.60
N PRO A 163 -16.38 -3.98 -24.23
CA PRO A 163 -17.77 -4.41 -24.04
C PRO A 163 -17.95 -5.67 -23.18
N THR A 164 -17.05 -5.96 -22.27
CA THR A 164 -17.31 -7.03 -21.30
C THR A 164 -18.71 -6.84 -20.67
N PRO A 165 -19.52 -7.89 -20.52
CA PRO A 165 -20.87 -7.78 -19.96
C PRO A 165 -20.90 -7.01 -18.65
N ASN A 166 -21.86 -6.10 -18.54
CA ASN A 166 -22.06 -5.20 -17.39
C ASN A 166 -20.93 -4.16 -17.17
N TYR A 167 -20.06 -3.95 -18.17
CA TYR A 167 -19.17 -2.79 -18.24
C TYR A 167 -19.73 -1.78 -19.23
N SER A 168 -19.72 -0.50 -18.86
CA SER A 168 -20.22 0.58 -19.74
C SER A 168 -19.32 1.81 -19.66
N LEU A 169 -19.00 2.41 -20.80
CA LEU A 169 -18.35 3.71 -20.85
C LEU A 169 -19.31 4.79 -20.34
N ILE A 170 -18.81 5.67 -19.50
CA ILE A 170 -19.50 6.84 -18.95
C ILE A 170 -19.08 8.09 -19.73
N SER A 171 -17.77 8.24 -19.96
CA SER A 171 -17.20 9.35 -20.73
C SER A 171 -15.88 8.94 -21.35
N GLY A 172 -15.55 9.57 -22.47
CA GLY A 172 -14.34 9.27 -23.25
C GLY A 172 -14.44 7.95 -24.01
N THR A 173 -13.36 7.59 -24.70
CA THR A 173 -13.23 6.35 -25.48
C THR A 173 -11.85 5.77 -25.30
N PHE A 174 -11.69 4.46 -25.52
CA PHE A 174 -10.37 3.83 -25.54
C PHE A 174 -9.55 4.18 -26.79
N ASP A 175 -10.19 4.72 -27.83
CA ASP A 175 -9.52 5.18 -29.04
C ASP A 175 -8.61 6.36 -28.74
N HIS A 176 -8.94 7.15 -27.73
CA HIS A 176 -8.18 8.30 -27.31
C HIS A 176 -8.11 8.40 -25.79
N VAL A 177 -7.21 7.59 -25.20
CA VAL A 177 -6.94 7.68 -23.75
C VAL A 177 -6.01 8.88 -23.51
N PRO A 178 -6.44 9.85 -22.71
CA PRO A 178 -5.70 11.11 -22.54
C PRO A 178 -4.39 10.92 -21.76
N TYR A 179 -3.40 11.75 -22.07
CA TYR A 179 -2.23 11.94 -21.22
C TYR A 179 -2.53 12.98 -20.14
N ILE A 180 -2.16 12.66 -18.92
CA ILE A 180 -2.07 13.60 -17.81
C ILE A 180 -0.61 13.71 -17.36
N ASP A 181 -0.23 14.85 -16.80
CA ASP A 181 1.12 15.02 -16.30
C ASP A 181 1.31 14.35 -14.91
N PRO A 182 2.58 14.13 -14.47
CA PRO A 182 2.85 13.50 -13.17
C PRO A 182 2.28 14.26 -11.97
N SER A 183 2.07 15.57 -12.07
CA SER A 183 1.46 16.37 -10.98
C SER A 183 -0.04 16.13 -10.92
N GLU A 184 -0.73 16.04 -12.05
CA GLU A 184 -2.14 15.68 -12.14
C GLU A 184 -2.39 14.26 -11.61
N ARG A 185 -1.54 13.28 -12.00
CA ARG A 185 -1.57 11.93 -11.43
C ARG A 185 -1.41 11.94 -9.92
N ASN A 186 -0.45 12.72 -9.41
CA ASN A 186 -0.22 12.83 -7.97
C ASN A 186 -1.44 13.40 -7.23
N ILE A 187 -2.15 14.37 -7.82
CA ILE A 187 -3.40 14.90 -7.31
C ILE A 187 -4.44 13.78 -7.16
N LEU A 188 -4.65 12.99 -8.22
CA LEU A 188 -5.60 11.87 -8.19
C LEU A 188 -5.27 10.87 -7.09
N HIS A 189 -3.99 10.50 -6.95
CA HIS A 189 -3.53 9.53 -5.95
C HIS A 189 -3.62 10.07 -4.52
N LEU A 190 -3.21 11.33 -4.27
CA LEU A 190 -3.31 11.93 -2.94
C LEU A 190 -4.77 12.07 -2.50
N CYS A 191 -5.64 12.50 -3.41
CA CYS A 191 -7.08 12.54 -3.14
C CYS A 191 -7.65 11.15 -2.82
N ALA A 192 -7.21 10.09 -3.54
CA ALA A 192 -7.63 8.72 -3.26
C ALA A 192 -7.13 8.25 -1.89
N ARG A 193 -5.85 8.51 -1.56
CA ARG A 193 -5.25 8.15 -0.26
C ARG A 193 -5.91 8.84 0.93
N ASN A 194 -6.56 9.97 0.74
CA ASN A 194 -7.32 10.63 1.79
C ASN A 194 -8.48 9.76 2.33
N PHE A 195 -8.95 8.79 1.54
CA PHE A 195 -9.98 7.83 1.94
C PHE A 195 -9.43 6.57 2.61
N ASN A 196 -8.08 6.47 2.78
CA ASN A 196 -7.50 5.32 3.44
C ASN A 196 -7.82 5.35 4.94
N GLU A 197 -8.56 4.35 5.40
CA GLU A 197 -8.95 4.16 6.80
C GLU A 197 -8.16 3.06 7.49
N TRP A 198 -7.41 2.27 6.71
CA TRP A 198 -6.59 1.19 7.21
C TRP A 198 -5.12 1.45 6.89
N VAL A 199 -4.30 1.41 7.93
CA VAL A 199 -2.85 1.55 7.84
C VAL A 199 -2.21 0.51 8.75
N GLU A 200 -1.12 -0.08 8.31
CA GLU A 200 -0.34 -0.96 9.16
C GLU A 200 0.35 -0.12 10.24
N PRO A 201 0.09 -0.38 11.53
CA PRO A 201 0.89 0.23 12.58
C PRO A 201 2.35 -0.24 12.42
N ILE A 202 3.29 0.70 12.53
CA ILE A 202 4.70 0.31 12.61
C ILE A 202 4.92 -0.30 13.99
N ASN A 203 4.90 -1.63 14.06
CA ASN A 203 5.27 -2.38 15.24
C ASN A 203 6.80 -2.40 15.38
N ASN A 204 7.39 -1.24 15.66
CA ASN A 204 8.83 -1.17 15.98
C ASN A 204 9.13 -1.66 17.40
N PHE A 205 8.17 -2.22 18.11
CA PHE A 205 8.33 -2.72 19.47
C PHE A 205 7.69 -4.09 19.68
N SER A 206 8.29 -5.12 19.12
CA SER A 206 8.31 -6.42 19.78
C SER A 206 9.50 -6.51 20.74
N GLN A 207 9.67 -5.52 21.61
CA GLN A 207 10.46 -5.77 22.82
C GLN A 207 9.50 -6.40 23.83
N SER A 208 9.88 -7.57 24.32
CA SER A 208 9.33 -8.16 25.53
C SER A 208 9.20 -7.07 26.60
N ARG A 209 8.02 -6.49 26.75
CA ARG A 209 7.75 -5.55 27.84
C ARG A 209 7.81 -6.39 29.11
N ILE A 210 8.88 -6.28 29.84
CA ILE A 210 8.86 -6.64 31.25
C ILE A 210 7.82 -5.68 31.86
N PRO A 211 6.74 -6.18 32.49
CA PRO A 211 5.79 -5.33 33.17
C PRO A 211 6.56 -4.49 34.20
N THR A 212 6.68 -3.21 33.98
CA THR A 212 7.30 -2.27 34.93
C THR A 212 6.17 -1.44 35.52
N GLU A 213 6.09 -1.31 36.81
CA GLU A 213 5.24 -0.37 37.51
C GLU A 213 5.54 1.06 36.98
N GLY A 214 4.47 1.82 36.72
CA GLY A 214 4.54 3.17 36.21
C GLY A 214 4.28 3.32 34.69
N LYS A 215 3.81 4.49 34.32
CA LYS A 215 3.46 4.83 32.94
C LYS A 215 4.71 5.10 32.13
N SER A 216 4.86 4.45 30.96
CA SER A 216 6.00 4.71 30.10
C SER A 216 5.94 6.11 29.48
N PRO A 217 7.08 6.78 29.19
CA PRO A 217 7.07 8.10 28.56
C PRO A 217 6.39 8.07 27.17
N PHE A 218 6.45 6.96 26.47
CA PHE A 218 5.77 6.80 25.18
C PHE A 218 4.27 6.66 25.32
N ASP A 219 3.79 5.84 26.25
CA ASP A 219 2.36 5.68 26.49
C ASP A 219 1.74 6.98 27.00
N ASP A 220 2.49 7.73 27.81
CA ASP A 220 2.04 9.02 28.32
C ASP A 220 2.00 10.10 27.22
N TYR A 221 3.00 10.12 26.34
CA TYR A 221 2.99 11.03 25.19
C TYR A 221 1.91 10.63 24.17
N ASP A 222 1.67 9.33 23.96
CA ASP A 222 0.58 8.85 23.11
C ASP A 222 -0.78 9.35 23.59
N GLU A 223 -1.00 9.51 24.90
CA GLU A 223 -2.28 10.01 25.43
C GLU A 223 -2.41 11.53 25.39
N ARG A 224 -1.38 12.28 25.74
CA ARG A 224 -1.48 13.73 25.98
C ARG A 224 -0.51 14.59 25.17
N GLY A 225 0.32 13.98 24.32
CA GLY A 225 1.28 14.72 23.49
C GLY A 225 0.61 15.54 22.40
N ASP A 226 1.12 16.75 22.17
CA ASP A 226 0.64 17.64 21.10
C ASP A 226 1.33 17.30 19.78
N VAL A 227 0.78 16.34 19.06
CA VAL A 227 1.30 15.92 17.73
C VAL A 227 1.18 17.03 16.69
N ILE A 228 0.12 17.83 16.73
CA ILE A 228 -0.09 18.88 15.74
C ILE A 228 0.91 20.01 15.96
N GLY A 229 1.10 20.45 17.21
CA GLY A 229 2.14 21.42 17.55
C GLY A 229 3.54 20.91 17.21
N LEU A 230 3.83 19.64 17.45
CA LEU A 230 5.09 19.01 17.04
C LEU A 230 5.29 19.04 15.51
N LEU A 231 4.29 18.65 14.73
CA LEU A 231 4.33 18.71 13.28
C LEU A 231 4.57 20.15 12.79
N GLN A 232 3.86 21.13 13.36
CA GLN A 232 4.02 22.55 13.02
C GLN A 232 5.42 23.06 13.37
N LYS A 233 6.00 22.68 14.52
CA LYS A 233 7.39 22.98 14.91
C LYS A 233 8.39 22.51 13.85
N HIS A 234 8.10 21.39 13.18
CA HIS A 234 8.91 20.84 12.10
C HIS A 234 8.46 21.29 10.70
N GLY A 235 7.74 22.40 10.62
CA GLY A 235 7.38 23.06 9.35
C GLY A 235 6.22 22.45 8.60
N TRP A 236 5.49 21.50 9.21
CA TRP A 236 4.24 21.01 8.64
C TRP A 236 3.15 22.08 8.82
N GLN A 237 2.24 22.15 7.86
CA GLN A 237 1.15 23.12 7.87
C GLN A 237 -0.20 22.38 7.92
N VAL A 238 -1.09 22.83 8.80
CA VAL A 238 -2.49 22.36 8.80
C VAL A 238 -3.17 22.94 7.57
N VAL A 239 -3.76 22.06 6.77
CA VAL A 239 -4.49 22.43 5.53
C VAL A 239 -5.98 22.54 5.81
N LYS A 240 -6.54 21.53 6.50
CA LYS A 240 -7.98 21.44 6.76
C LYS A 240 -8.25 20.52 7.94
N GLU A 241 -9.31 20.83 8.68
CA GLU A 241 -9.89 19.93 9.67
C GLU A 241 -11.27 19.46 9.19
N HIS A 242 -11.54 18.13 9.31
CA HIS A 242 -12.82 17.57 8.97
C HIS A 242 -13.10 16.31 9.83
N GLY A 243 -14.13 16.38 10.65
CA GLY A 243 -14.43 15.34 11.62
C GLY A 243 -13.27 15.11 12.60
N SER A 244 -12.82 13.87 12.73
CA SER A 244 -11.68 13.52 13.57
C SER A 244 -10.32 13.74 12.90
N LYS A 245 -10.28 14.08 11.60
CA LYS A 245 -9.06 14.17 10.82
C LYS A 245 -8.58 15.61 10.65
N ILE A 246 -7.27 15.80 10.81
CA ILE A 246 -6.54 17.02 10.52
C ILE A 246 -5.59 16.74 9.38
N ASP A 247 -5.86 17.29 8.21
CA ASP A 247 -4.99 17.19 7.05
C ASP A 247 -3.81 18.14 7.19
N VAL A 248 -2.62 17.62 6.95
CA VAL A 248 -1.38 18.38 7.06
C VAL A 248 -0.53 18.26 5.79
N LYS A 249 0.19 19.32 5.49
CA LYS A 249 1.09 19.47 4.37
C LYS A 249 2.52 19.46 4.86
N ARG A 250 3.39 18.65 4.25
CA ARG A 250 4.80 18.57 4.60
C ARG A 250 5.57 19.86 4.28
N PRO A 251 6.71 20.10 4.92
CA PRO A 251 7.62 21.20 4.56
C PRO A 251 8.03 21.12 3.08
N GLY A 252 8.11 22.27 2.41
CA GLY A 252 8.54 22.36 1.03
C GLY A 252 7.57 21.80 -0.02
N ALA A 253 6.35 21.38 0.36
CA ALA A 253 5.34 20.98 -0.63
C ALA A 253 4.79 22.20 -1.36
N THR A 254 4.81 22.17 -2.71
CA THR A 254 4.33 23.25 -3.57
C THR A 254 2.83 23.16 -3.88
N THR A 255 2.23 21.98 -3.72
CA THR A 255 0.81 21.76 -3.96
C THR A 255 -0.04 22.08 -2.73
N ALA A 256 -1.30 22.45 -2.92
CA ALA A 256 -2.25 22.71 -1.83
C ALA A 256 -2.78 21.41 -1.15
N ILE A 257 -2.36 20.24 -1.62
CA ILE A 257 -2.87 18.94 -1.19
C ILE A 257 -2.15 18.49 0.09
N SER A 258 -2.89 17.85 0.98
CA SER A 258 -2.32 17.25 2.18
C SER A 258 -1.28 16.18 1.85
N SER A 259 -0.22 16.14 2.63
CA SER A 259 0.84 15.13 2.53
C SER A 259 0.64 13.99 3.55
N GLY A 260 -0.29 14.17 4.48
CA GLY A 260 -0.67 13.24 5.52
C GLY A 260 -1.88 13.75 6.30
N ASN A 261 -2.38 12.95 7.22
CA ASN A 261 -3.40 13.38 8.18
C ASN A 261 -3.14 12.80 9.57
N PHE A 262 -3.59 13.53 10.59
CA PHE A 262 -3.69 13.03 11.96
C PHE A 262 -5.16 12.72 12.27
N ASP A 263 -5.47 11.49 12.63
CA ASP A 263 -6.81 11.06 13.02
C ASP A 263 -6.91 11.02 14.55
N ARG A 264 -7.61 11.99 15.13
CA ARG A 264 -7.82 12.12 16.58
C ARG A 264 -8.56 10.91 17.16
N SER A 265 -9.48 10.29 16.42
CA SER A 265 -10.27 9.15 16.91
C SER A 265 -9.43 7.87 17.01
N LYS A 266 -8.44 7.73 16.16
CA LYS A 266 -7.52 6.59 16.12
C LYS A 266 -6.19 6.90 16.79
N ASN A 267 -5.96 8.16 17.11
CA ASN A 267 -4.73 8.69 17.68
C ASN A 267 -3.48 8.27 16.89
N TRP A 268 -3.51 8.50 15.58
CA TRP A 268 -2.37 8.22 14.73
C TRP A 268 -2.18 9.22 13.59
N PHE A 269 -0.95 9.33 13.16
CA PHE A 269 -0.52 10.12 12.02
C PHE A 269 -0.25 9.21 10.82
N SER A 270 -0.91 9.45 9.71
CA SER A 270 -0.71 8.74 8.44
C SER A 270 -0.07 9.64 7.42
N VAL A 271 0.95 9.15 6.71
CA VAL A 271 1.67 9.89 5.67
C VAL A 271 1.40 9.30 4.30
N PHE A 272 1.14 10.15 3.32
CA PHE A 272 0.87 9.77 1.93
C PHE A 272 2.05 10.08 1.01
N SER A 273 2.85 11.11 1.37
CA SER A 273 3.98 11.56 0.58
C SER A 273 5.21 10.68 0.80
N THR A 274 5.90 10.35 -0.28
CA THR A 274 7.19 9.63 -0.25
C THR A 274 8.38 10.54 0.10
N SER A 275 8.19 11.87 0.09
CA SER A 275 9.25 12.86 0.32
C SER A 275 9.26 13.34 1.78
N THR A 276 9.25 12.43 2.74
CA THR A 276 9.30 12.71 4.17
C THR A 276 10.19 11.67 4.87
N VAL A 277 10.50 11.91 6.15
CA VAL A 277 11.22 10.93 7.00
C VAL A 277 10.34 9.73 7.37
N PHE A 278 9.04 9.81 7.12
CA PHE A 278 8.07 8.76 7.40
C PHE A 278 7.90 7.85 6.18
N GLN A 279 7.71 6.57 6.41
CA GLN A 279 7.33 5.64 5.34
C GLN A 279 5.88 5.91 4.92
N PRO A 280 5.59 6.01 3.62
CA PRO A 280 4.23 6.20 3.15
C PRO A 280 3.36 4.99 3.49
N GLU A 281 2.06 5.22 3.63
CA GLU A 281 1.05 4.19 3.93
C GLU A 281 1.17 3.51 5.30
N LYS A 282 1.99 4.05 6.19
CA LYS A 282 2.13 3.63 7.58
C LYS A 282 1.43 4.61 8.52
N ALA A 283 0.95 4.07 9.66
CA ALA A 283 0.42 4.86 10.75
C ALA A 283 1.44 4.96 11.88
N TYR A 284 1.62 6.16 12.37
CA TYR A 284 2.54 6.48 13.45
C TYR A 284 1.74 6.95 14.67
N LYS A 285 1.95 6.32 15.82
CA LYS A 285 1.47 6.87 17.09
C LYS A 285 2.17 8.20 17.41
N PRO A 286 1.60 9.05 18.28
CA PRO A 286 2.22 10.30 18.70
C PRO A 286 3.69 10.16 19.10
N SER A 287 4.02 9.16 19.92
CA SER A 287 5.37 8.87 20.38
C SER A 287 6.32 8.48 19.24
N ALA A 288 5.81 7.80 18.22
CA ALA A 288 6.57 7.48 17.02
C ALA A 288 6.85 8.71 16.16
N VAL A 289 5.88 9.61 16.03
CA VAL A 289 6.08 10.91 15.36
C VAL A 289 7.17 11.70 16.08
N PHE A 290 7.13 11.75 17.41
CA PHE A 290 8.15 12.40 18.24
C PHE A 290 9.53 11.80 18.00
N ALA A 291 9.66 10.46 18.10
CA ALA A 291 10.94 9.79 17.89
C ALA A 291 11.53 10.06 16.50
N MET A 292 10.70 10.05 15.47
CA MET A 292 11.14 10.31 14.08
C MET A 292 11.59 11.75 13.87
N LEU A 293 10.84 12.73 14.37
CA LEU A 293 11.08 14.15 14.12
C LEU A 293 12.14 14.75 15.05
N GLU A 294 12.13 14.38 16.33
CA GLU A 294 13.01 14.98 17.35
C GLU A 294 14.31 14.21 17.56
N CYS A 295 14.33 12.91 17.23
CA CYS A 295 15.44 12.02 17.54
C CYS A 295 15.88 11.15 16.34
N GLY A 296 15.46 11.46 15.12
CA GLY A 296 15.85 10.73 13.91
C GLY A 296 15.53 9.22 13.95
N GLY A 297 14.52 8.82 14.74
CA GLY A 297 14.15 7.43 14.95
C GLY A 297 14.93 6.71 16.08
N ASN A 298 15.74 7.44 16.86
CA ASN A 298 16.42 6.90 18.03
C ASN A 298 15.48 6.85 19.25
N TRP A 299 14.94 5.68 19.51
CA TRP A 299 13.95 5.48 20.58
C TRP A 299 14.50 5.64 21.99
N SER A 300 15.76 5.30 22.22
CA SER A 300 16.40 5.50 23.53
C SER A 300 16.56 6.97 23.86
N GLU A 301 16.89 7.78 22.87
CA GLU A 301 16.99 9.22 22.98
C GLU A 301 15.61 9.85 23.14
N ALA A 302 14.64 9.40 22.36
CA ALA A 302 13.25 9.85 22.48
C ALA A 302 12.67 9.59 23.88
N ALA A 303 12.93 8.40 24.45
CA ALA A 303 12.48 8.11 25.82
C ALA A 303 13.07 9.05 26.87
N LYS A 304 14.39 9.35 26.76
CA LYS A 304 15.04 10.30 27.69
C LYS A 304 14.46 11.71 27.54
N LYS A 305 14.32 12.18 26.29
CA LYS A 305 13.81 13.51 26.01
C LYS A 305 12.37 13.69 26.48
N LEU A 306 11.51 12.69 26.28
CA LEU A 306 10.14 12.69 26.78
C LEU A 306 10.09 12.73 28.32
N LEU A 307 10.97 11.97 28.99
CA LEU A 307 11.08 12.02 30.47
C LEU A 307 11.53 13.39 30.95
N ASP A 308 12.46 14.04 30.26
CA ASP A 308 12.94 15.38 30.60
C ASP A 308 11.86 16.45 30.36
N GLU A 309 11.00 16.24 29.36
CA GLU A 309 9.82 17.07 29.10
C GLU A 309 8.63 16.76 30.02
N GLY A 310 8.78 15.81 30.96
CA GLY A 310 7.78 15.50 31.97
C GLY A 310 6.72 14.48 31.54
N TYR A 311 7.00 13.67 30.52
CA TYR A 311 6.17 12.54 30.14
C TYR A 311 6.65 11.25 30.80
N GLY A 312 5.71 10.47 31.30
CA GLY A 312 5.99 9.23 32.01
C GLY A 312 6.49 9.44 33.45
N GLU A 313 6.71 8.36 34.14
CA GLU A 313 7.20 8.36 35.52
C GLU A 313 8.70 8.07 35.56
N LYS A 314 9.46 8.92 36.25
CA LYS A 314 10.89 8.65 36.51
C LYS A 314 10.95 7.41 37.41
N ARG A 315 11.57 6.34 36.91
CA ARG A 315 11.80 5.12 37.70
C ARG A 315 12.54 5.47 38.96
N LYS A 316 11.94 5.23 40.14
CA LYS A 316 12.70 5.03 41.38
C LYS A 316 13.46 3.73 41.18
N LEU A 317 14.75 3.83 40.87
CA LEU A 317 15.68 2.72 40.98
C LEU A 317 15.81 2.43 42.48
N GLU A 318 14.91 1.62 43.03
CA GLU A 318 15.26 0.84 44.19
C GLU A 318 16.37 -0.09 43.77
N ARG A 319 17.60 0.28 44.14
CA ARG A 319 18.73 -0.63 44.11
C ARG A 319 18.43 -1.71 45.15
N ASN A 320 17.69 -2.71 44.79
CA ASN A 320 17.76 -3.98 45.47
C ASN A 320 19.16 -4.53 45.18
N LEU A 321 20.05 -4.27 46.15
CA LEU A 321 21.36 -4.86 46.29
C LEU A 321 21.24 -6.35 46.69
N GLU A 322 20.36 -7.11 46.03
CA GLU A 322 20.51 -8.54 45.92
C GLU A 322 21.29 -8.80 44.66
N GLN A 323 22.59 -8.98 44.83
CA GLN A 323 23.46 -9.58 43.86
C GLN A 323 22.92 -10.98 43.50
N LYS A 324 21.95 -11.05 42.60
CA LYS A 324 21.81 -12.28 41.81
C LYS A 324 23.05 -12.33 40.92
N GLU A 325 23.98 -13.20 41.30
CA GLU A 325 25.12 -13.61 40.48
C GLU A 325 24.59 -13.79 39.04
N ARG A 326 25.11 -12.96 38.13
CA ARG A 326 24.88 -13.19 36.71
C ARG A 326 25.37 -14.59 36.41
N PRO A 327 24.59 -15.48 35.80
CA PRO A 327 25.14 -16.74 35.34
C PRO A 327 26.35 -16.40 34.47
N THR A 328 27.50 -16.85 34.87
CA THR A 328 28.75 -16.71 34.15
C THR A 328 28.48 -17.24 32.75
N ARG A 329 28.62 -16.40 31.74
CA ARG A 329 28.54 -16.84 30.34
C ARG A 329 29.58 -17.94 30.21
N GLU A 330 29.13 -19.20 30.12
CA GLU A 330 30.02 -20.33 29.83
C GLU A 330 30.78 -19.98 28.55
N LYS A 331 32.10 -20.00 28.65
CA LYS A 331 32.98 -19.80 27.50
C LYS A 331 32.63 -20.92 26.50
N LYS A 332 32.12 -20.58 25.35
CA LYS A 332 31.94 -21.53 24.26
C LYS A 332 33.31 -22.09 23.91
N VAL A 333 33.47 -23.39 24.11
CA VAL A 333 34.70 -24.09 23.71
C VAL A 333 34.52 -24.44 22.23
N PHE A 334 35.42 -23.91 21.42
CA PHE A 334 35.47 -24.25 20.00
C PHE A 334 36.44 -25.44 19.87
N GLN A 335 35.98 -26.49 19.22
CA GLN A 335 36.87 -27.59 18.79
C GLN A 335 37.04 -27.49 17.28
N SER A 336 38.24 -27.66 16.78
CA SER A 336 38.56 -27.67 15.36
C SER A 336 39.00 -29.07 14.93
N VAL A 337 38.54 -29.52 13.78
CA VAL A 337 39.00 -30.76 13.14
C VAL A 337 39.52 -30.41 11.76
N GLU A 338 40.80 -30.79 11.51
CA GLU A 338 41.42 -30.61 10.19
C GLU A 338 41.05 -31.81 9.29
N LEU A 339 40.50 -31.53 8.12
CA LEU A 339 40.18 -32.48 7.08
C LEU A 339 40.80 -32.00 5.76
N GLY A 340 42.06 -32.41 5.52
CA GLY A 340 42.83 -31.95 4.36
C GLY A 340 43.06 -30.44 4.42
N ASP A 341 42.78 -29.72 3.31
CA ASP A 341 42.95 -28.25 3.24
C ASP A 341 41.81 -27.44 3.84
N THR A 342 40.87 -28.09 4.54
CA THR A 342 39.68 -27.41 5.10
C THR A 342 39.62 -27.60 6.62
N THR A 343 39.55 -26.49 7.36
CA THR A 343 39.34 -26.50 8.82
C THR A 343 37.88 -26.30 9.14
N LEU A 344 37.28 -27.23 9.85
CA LEU A 344 35.89 -27.16 10.31
C LEU A 344 35.86 -26.81 11.80
N GLU A 345 35.19 -25.71 12.13
CA GLU A 345 34.97 -25.31 13.52
C GLU A 345 33.51 -25.63 13.94
N TYR A 346 33.32 -26.25 15.07
CA TYR A 346 32.02 -26.49 15.64
C TYR A 346 31.94 -26.03 17.11
N VAL A 347 30.72 -25.65 17.50
CA VAL A 347 30.43 -25.22 18.86
C VAL A 347 29.78 -26.40 19.60
N ALA A 348 30.44 -26.93 20.60
CA ALA A 348 29.87 -27.92 21.49
C ALA A 348 29.31 -27.25 22.74
N THR A 349 28.07 -27.57 23.12
CA THR A 349 27.50 -27.22 24.42
C THR A 349 27.44 -28.46 25.31
N PRO A 350 27.69 -28.34 26.62
CA PRO A 350 27.76 -29.49 27.53
C PRO A 350 26.43 -30.33 27.59
N SER A 351 25.30 -29.78 27.17
CA SER A 351 24.00 -30.46 27.17
C SER A 351 23.68 -31.22 25.87
N GLU A 352 24.52 -31.14 24.85
CA GLU A 352 24.27 -31.73 23.52
C GLU A 352 25.13 -32.97 23.24
N MET A 353 25.83 -33.49 24.24
CA MET A 353 26.70 -34.70 24.06
C MET A 353 25.86 -35.99 23.83
N ASP A 354 24.54 -35.94 23.85
CA ASP A 354 23.69 -37.12 23.71
C ASP A 354 22.70 -37.08 22.54
N SER A 355 22.82 -36.18 21.58
CA SER A 355 21.96 -36.22 20.40
C SER A 355 22.63 -35.78 19.10
N ASP A 356 22.38 -36.52 18.05
CA ASP A 356 22.94 -36.51 16.69
C ASP A 356 22.77 -35.20 15.88
N LEU A 357 22.79 -34.01 16.50
CA LEU A 357 22.63 -32.73 15.83
C LEU A 357 23.88 -31.83 15.92
N ILE A 358 24.91 -32.21 15.14
CA ILE A 358 26.10 -31.36 14.91
C ILE A 358 25.71 -30.35 13.79
N LYS A 359 25.62 -29.06 14.15
CA LYS A 359 25.50 -27.99 13.15
C LYS A 359 26.90 -27.55 12.69
N TRP A 360 27.27 -27.93 11.48
CA TRP A 360 28.49 -27.51 10.81
C TRP A 360 28.34 -26.12 10.19
N ARG A 361 29.38 -25.26 10.38
CA ARG A 361 29.56 -24.05 9.56
C ARG A 361 30.85 -24.23 8.75
N THR A 362 30.74 -24.14 7.44
CA THR A 362 31.88 -24.05 6.53
C THR A 362 32.29 -22.59 6.37
N ASN A 363 33.48 -22.23 6.75
CA ASN A 363 34.10 -20.96 6.37
C ASN A 363 35.00 -21.25 5.15
N THR A 364 34.58 -20.87 3.97
CA THR A 364 35.43 -20.79 2.81
C THR A 364 36.21 -19.47 2.86
N PHE A 365 37.50 -19.53 3.11
CA PHE A 365 38.38 -18.41 2.84
C PHE A 365 38.81 -18.49 1.38
N ASP A 366 38.29 -17.56 0.56
CA ASP A 366 38.87 -17.28 -0.75
C ASP A 366 40.25 -16.70 -0.53
N LYS A 367 41.26 -17.44 -0.95
CA LYS A 367 42.64 -16.92 -1.15
C LYS A 367 42.67 -16.42 -2.59
N GLY A 368 42.38 -15.09 -2.79
CA GLY A 368 42.81 -14.37 -3.96
C GLY A 368 44.22 -13.86 -3.81
#